data_0095629ded49da123c7f877aef731398
#
_entry.id   0095629ded49da123c7f877aef731398
#
_cell.length_a   1.000
_cell.length_b   1.000
_cell.length_c   1.000
_cell.angle_alpha   90.00
_cell.angle_beta   90.00
_cell.angle_gamma   90.00
#
_symmetry.space_group_name_H-M   'P 1'
#
loop_
_entity.id
_entity.type
_entity.pdbx_description
1 polymer ?
#
loop_
_entity_poly.entity_id
_entity_poly.type
_entity_poly.pdbx_seq_one_letter_code
_entity_poly.pdbx_strand_id
1 'polypeptide(L)'
;WHNVNIAQSFREPATYYMLSGDSADLKASYRVHHLVRRIFGQVPGGMFGADENARLAYIDPRQGTETCGFVEQMASDEIMLCMTGDPFWAEHCEDVAFNSYPAAVMPDFKALRYITCPNQVVSDSQNHRPGIDNGGPFLAMNPFSSRCCQHNHAQGWPYYIENLMYATPDNGLAA
;
A
#
# COMPACT_ATOMS: atom_id res chain seq x y z
N TRP A 1 6.12 -13.39 5.44
CA TRP A 1 5.70 -12.01 5.67
C TRP A 1 4.52 -11.71 4.74
N HIS A 2 3.49 -11.10 5.27
CA HIS A 2 2.27 -10.80 4.52
C HIS A 2 2.29 -9.34 4.05
N ASN A 3 1.84 -9.08 2.83
CA ASN A 3 1.84 -7.76 2.20
C ASN A 3 1.22 -6.68 3.11
N VAL A 4 -0.04 -6.87 3.48
CA VAL A 4 -0.81 -5.89 4.26
C VAL A 4 -0.16 -5.60 5.61
N ASN A 5 0.37 -6.62 6.29
CA ASN A 5 1.02 -6.45 7.58
C ASN A 5 2.32 -5.64 7.47
N ILE A 6 3.04 -5.78 6.35
CA ILE A 6 4.23 -4.96 6.08
C ILE A 6 3.83 -3.51 5.81
N ALA A 7 2.80 -3.29 5.00
CA ALA A 7 2.30 -1.95 4.70
C ALA A 7 1.82 -1.21 5.97
N GLN A 8 1.29 -1.94 6.95
CA GLN A 8 0.91 -1.39 8.26
C GLN A 8 2.12 -1.15 9.16
N SER A 9 3.10 -2.05 9.14
CA SER A 9 4.11 -2.14 10.20
C SER A 9 5.06 -0.94 10.27
N PHE A 10 5.32 -0.25 9.16
CA PHE A 10 6.28 0.84 9.20
C PHE A 10 5.76 2.11 9.88
N ARG A 11 4.45 2.27 10.02
CA ARG A 11 3.84 3.37 10.79
C ARG A 11 3.88 3.14 12.30
N GLU A 12 4.02 1.89 12.75
CA GLU A 12 3.92 1.51 14.16
C GLU A 12 4.93 2.25 15.07
N PRO A 13 6.22 2.35 14.74
CA PRO A 13 7.13 3.11 15.57
C PRO A 13 6.77 4.60 15.65
N ALA A 14 6.33 5.22 14.55
CA ALA A 14 5.88 6.60 14.56
C ALA A 14 4.63 6.79 15.42
N THR A 15 3.70 5.84 15.37
CA THR A 15 2.53 5.85 16.26
C THR A 15 2.94 5.76 17.73
N TYR A 16 3.92 4.93 18.06
CA TYR A 16 4.45 4.83 19.41
C TYR A 16 5.18 6.10 19.86
N TYR A 17 5.77 6.85 18.94
CA TYR A 17 6.40 8.15 19.24
C TYR A 17 5.43 9.11 19.95
N MET A 18 4.14 9.03 19.70
CA MET A 18 3.14 9.85 20.41
C MET A 18 3.14 9.63 21.92
N LEU A 19 3.58 8.46 22.37
CA LEU A 19 3.70 8.11 23.79
C LEU A 19 5.13 8.30 24.32
N SER A 20 6.12 7.88 23.54
CA SER A 20 7.52 7.88 23.97
C SER A 20 8.17 9.27 23.91
N GLY A 21 7.78 10.10 22.95
CA GLY A 21 8.46 11.35 22.62
C GLY A 21 9.89 11.15 22.10
N ASP A 22 10.32 9.91 21.86
CA ASP A 22 11.67 9.62 21.38
C ASP A 22 11.75 9.68 19.85
N SER A 23 12.50 10.63 19.33
CA SER A 23 12.70 10.79 17.87
C SER A 23 13.33 9.56 17.19
N ALA A 24 13.89 8.63 17.96
CA ALA A 24 14.39 7.36 17.44
C ALA A 24 13.25 6.51 16.84
N ASP A 25 12.03 6.61 17.40
CA ASP A 25 10.85 5.91 16.92
C ASP A 25 10.42 6.43 15.55
N LEU A 26 10.35 7.76 15.34
CA LEU A 26 10.10 8.33 14.01
C LEU A 26 11.14 7.86 12.99
N LYS A 27 12.42 7.94 13.35
CA LYS A 27 13.51 7.48 12.48
C LYS A 27 13.43 5.99 12.18
N ALA A 28 12.87 5.19 13.09
CA ALA A 28 12.65 3.77 12.86
C ALA A 28 11.64 3.54 11.73
N SER A 29 10.55 4.29 11.69
CA SER A 29 9.54 4.20 10.61
C SER A 29 10.17 4.48 9.24
N TYR A 30 10.95 5.55 9.08
CA TYR A 30 11.68 5.82 7.84
C TYR A 30 12.63 4.68 7.46
N ARG A 31 13.40 4.18 8.43
CA ARG A 31 14.31 3.05 8.19
C ARG A 31 13.58 1.81 7.73
N VAL A 32 12.43 1.48 8.34
CA VAL A 32 11.64 0.30 7.97
C VAL A 32 11.07 0.47 6.57
N HIS A 33 10.52 1.64 6.23
CA HIS A 33 10.03 1.94 4.89
C HIS A 33 11.11 1.70 3.81
N HIS A 34 12.31 2.25 4.01
CA HIS A 34 13.42 2.04 3.08
C HIS A 34 13.91 0.57 3.05
N LEU A 35 13.91 -0.09 4.21
CA LEU A 35 14.33 -1.48 4.34
C LEU A 35 13.40 -2.41 3.57
N VAL A 36 12.09 -2.21 3.69
CA VAL A 36 11.06 -2.98 2.97
C VAL A 36 11.32 -2.94 1.47
N ARG A 37 11.52 -1.75 0.91
CA ARG A 37 11.78 -1.59 -0.52
C ARG A 37 13.10 -2.19 -0.96
N ARG A 38 14.12 -2.12 -0.14
CA ARG A 38 15.42 -2.74 -0.43
C ARG A 38 15.37 -4.26 -0.42
N ILE A 39 14.54 -4.85 0.46
CA ILE A 39 14.48 -6.32 0.64
C ILE A 39 13.50 -6.95 -0.34
N PHE A 40 12.34 -6.33 -0.55
CA PHE A 40 11.25 -6.87 -1.35
C PHE A 40 11.11 -6.22 -2.72
N GLY A 41 11.97 -5.24 -3.02
CA GLY A 41 11.95 -4.50 -4.27
C GLY A 41 10.89 -3.40 -4.32
N GLN A 42 10.87 -2.72 -5.45
CA GLN A 42 9.87 -1.71 -5.77
C GLN A 42 9.13 -2.12 -7.04
N VAL A 43 7.84 -1.89 -7.06
CA VAL A 43 7.01 -2.05 -8.25
C VAL A 43 6.44 -0.69 -8.65
N PRO A 44 6.13 -0.47 -9.93
CA PRO A 44 5.51 0.77 -10.38
C PRO A 44 4.25 1.13 -9.57
N GLY A 45 4.05 2.41 -9.30
CA GLY A 45 2.90 2.91 -8.55
C GLY A 45 3.10 2.97 -7.04
N GLY A 46 4.35 3.13 -6.58
CA GLY A 46 4.67 3.44 -5.18
C GLY A 46 4.75 2.22 -4.25
N MET A 47 4.51 1.01 -4.74
CA MET A 47 4.46 -0.18 -3.87
C MET A 47 5.77 -0.95 -3.84
N PHE A 48 5.85 -1.87 -2.89
CA PHE A 48 6.87 -2.92 -2.83
C PHE A 48 6.27 -4.25 -3.34
N GLY A 49 7.13 -5.14 -3.82
CA GLY A 49 6.70 -6.42 -4.37
C GLY A 49 6.26 -7.40 -3.29
N ALA A 50 4.97 -7.64 -3.21
CA ALA A 50 4.38 -8.66 -2.35
C ALA A 50 2.94 -8.97 -2.80
N ASP A 51 2.74 -10.15 -3.31
CA ASP A 51 1.39 -10.70 -3.52
C ASP A 51 0.73 -10.97 -2.14
N GLU A 52 0.29 -12.14 -1.81
CA GLU A 52 0.01 -12.51 -0.41
C GLU A 52 1.29 -12.49 0.44
N ASN A 53 2.43 -12.80 -0.15
CA ASN A 53 3.70 -13.00 0.53
C ASN A 53 4.81 -12.10 0.01
N ALA A 54 5.50 -11.46 0.92
CA ALA A 54 6.78 -10.81 0.63
C ALA A 54 7.92 -11.82 0.82
N ARG A 55 8.71 -12.02 -0.22
CA ARG A 55 9.78 -13.02 -0.28
C ARG A 55 11.13 -12.33 -0.15
N LEU A 56 11.93 -12.75 0.83
CA LEU A 56 13.25 -12.19 1.07
C LEU A 56 14.13 -12.25 -0.18
N ALA A 57 14.79 -11.14 -0.48
CA ALA A 57 15.69 -10.97 -1.61
C ALA A 57 15.04 -11.18 -2.99
N TYR A 58 13.73 -11.22 -3.06
CA TYR A 58 13.00 -11.29 -4.31
C TYR A 58 12.60 -9.88 -4.75
N ILE A 59 13.40 -9.29 -5.63
CA ILE A 59 13.32 -7.86 -6.01
C ILE A 59 12.86 -7.63 -7.45
N ASP A 60 12.22 -8.62 -8.07
CA ASP A 60 11.74 -8.49 -9.45
C ASP A 60 10.60 -7.44 -9.52
N PRO A 61 10.74 -6.38 -10.34
CA PRO A 61 9.73 -5.31 -10.45
C PRO A 61 8.42 -5.77 -11.10
N ARG A 62 8.36 -6.99 -11.62
CA ARG A 62 7.12 -7.60 -12.14
C ARG A 62 6.29 -8.27 -11.05
N GLN A 63 6.73 -8.24 -9.82
CA GLN A 63 5.99 -8.85 -8.71
C GLN A 63 4.58 -8.30 -8.61
N GLY A 64 3.66 -9.18 -8.24
CA GLY A 64 2.30 -8.78 -7.89
C GLY A 64 2.28 -8.05 -6.56
N THR A 65 1.26 -7.22 -6.41
CA THR A 65 0.95 -6.55 -5.14
C THR A 65 -0.51 -6.80 -4.81
N GLU A 66 -0.75 -7.21 -3.57
CA GLU A 66 -2.09 -7.43 -3.04
C GLU A 66 -2.81 -6.08 -2.85
N THR A 67 -4.09 -6.03 -3.19
CA THR A 67 -4.91 -4.80 -3.07
C THR A 67 -5.02 -4.28 -1.63
N CYS A 68 -5.05 -5.15 -0.62
CA CYS A 68 -5.02 -4.71 0.78
C CYS A 68 -3.79 -3.86 1.08
N GLY A 69 -2.65 -4.20 0.47
CA GLY A 69 -1.41 -3.44 0.64
C GLY A 69 -1.50 -2.02 0.13
N PHE A 70 -2.21 -1.75 -0.95
CA PHE A 70 -2.41 -0.39 -1.45
C PHE A 70 -3.12 0.48 -0.41
N VAL A 71 -4.21 -0.02 0.14
CA VAL A 71 -5.03 0.70 1.11
C VAL A 71 -4.26 0.99 2.39
N GLU A 72 -3.57 -0.02 2.93
CA GLU A 72 -2.80 0.13 4.15
C GLU A 72 -1.51 0.95 3.96
N GLN A 73 -0.96 0.95 2.75
CA GLN A 73 0.15 1.85 2.41
C GLN A 73 -0.31 3.31 2.46
N MET A 74 -1.44 3.63 1.83
CA MET A 74 -2.03 4.97 1.86
C MET A 74 -2.29 5.42 3.30
N ALA A 75 -2.97 4.60 4.10
CA ALA A 75 -3.23 4.91 5.51
C ALA A 75 -1.94 5.11 6.32
N SER A 76 -0.89 4.38 6.02
CA SER A 76 0.41 4.55 6.68
C SER A 76 1.10 5.84 6.28
N ASP A 77 1.06 6.19 4.99
CA ASP A 77 1.63 7.43 4.47
C ASP A 77 0.93 8.65 5.08
N GLU A 78 -0.39 8.62 5.18
CA GLU A 78 -1.19 9.68 5.80
C GLU A 78 -0.88 9.89 7.28
N ILE A 79 -0.74 8.80 8.04
CA ILE A 79 -0.32 8.86 9.44
C ILE A 79 1.10 9.44 9.55
N MET A 80 2.00 9.01 8.71
CA MET A 80 3.35 9.54 8.68
C MET A 80 3.39 11.02 8.31
N LEU A 81 2.58 11.46 7.34
CA LEU A 81 2.44 12.86 6.99
C LEU A 81 1.93 13.68 8.18
N CYS A 82 0.87 13.23 8.83
CA CYS A 82 0.29 13.89 10.00
C CYS A 82 1.31 14.05 11.13
N MET A 83 2.15 13.05 11.36
CA MET A 83 3.12 13.06 12.46
C MET A 83 4.39 13.85 12.15
N THR A 84 4.80 13.91 10.90
CA THR A 84 6.11 14.46 10.52
C THR A 84 6.01 15.79 9.77
N GLY A 85 4.91 16.05 9.08
CA GLY A 85 4.79 17.14 8.14
C GLY A 85 5.70 17.01 6.92
N ASP A 86 6.27 15.83 6.68
CA ASP A 86 7.19 15.59 5.56
C ASP A 86 6.40 15.34 4.28
N PRO A 87 6.50 16.21 3.26
CA PRO A 87 5.75 16.09 2.01
C PRO A 87 6.06 14.81 1.22
N PHE A 88 7.18 14.15 1.51
CA PHE A 88 7.50 12.85 0.93
C PHE A 88 6.33 11.86 1.09
N TRP A 89 5.67 11.86 2.25
CA TRP A 89 4.56 10.95 2.52
C TRP A 89 3.30 11.30 1.74
N ALA A 90 3.04 12.59 1.52
CA ALA A 90 1.94 13.03 0.67
C ALA A 90 2.16 12.59 -0.79
N GLU A 91 3.33 12.87 -1.35
CA GLU A 91 3.70 12.48 -2.71
C GLU A 91 3.65 10.96 -2.90
N HIS A 92 4.11 10.20 -1.91
CA HIS A 92 4.07 8.75 -1.96
C HIS A 92 2.64 8.20 -1.88
N CYS A 93 1.79 8.78 -1.02
CA CYS A 93 0.38 8.45 -0.94
C CYS A 93 -0.33 8.70 -2.27
N GLU A 94 -0.07 9.85 -2.92
CA GLU A 94 -0.62 10.17 -4.25
C GLU A 94 -0.17 9.17 -5.31
N ASP A 95 1.11 8.77 -5.30
CA ASP A 95 1.61 7.76 -6.25
C ASP A 95 0.82 6.45 -6.12
N VAL A 96 0.56 6.00 -4.91
CA VAL A 96 -0.26 4.81 -4.67
C VAL A 96 -1.73 5.05 -5.04
N ALA A 97 -2.31 6.18 -4.60
CA ALA A 97 -3.74 6.49 -4.76
C ALA A 97 -4.16 6.64 -6.23
N PHE A 98 -3.30 7.19 -7.06
CA PHE A 98 -3.63 7.48 -8.46
C PHE A 98 -3.02 6.51 -9.48
N ASN A 99 -2.17 5.57 -9.04
CA ASN A 99 -1.60 4.55 -9.92
C ASN A 99 -1.96 3.13 -9.48
N SER A 100 -1.44 2.67 -8.34
CA SER A 100 -1.64 1.28 -7.89
C SER A 100 -3.08 0.99 -7.48
N TYR A 101 -3.67 1.87 -6.70
CA TYR A 101 -5.01 1.65 -6.15
C TYR A 101 -6.12 1.60 -7.21
N PRO A 102 -6.19 2.51 -8.20
CA PRO A 102 -7.18 2.40 -9.28
C PRO A 102 -6.96 1.18 -10.16
N ALA A 103 -5.71 0.74 -10.32
CA ALA A 103 -5.40 -0.45 -11.09
C ALA A 103 -5.96 -1.74 -10.47
N ALA A 104 -6.35 -1.72 -9.20
CA ALA A 104 -7.00 -2.85 -8.55
C ALA A 104 -8.41 -3.10 -9.07
N VAL A 105 -9.06 -2.12 -9.70
CA VAL A 105 -10.46 -2.26 -10.16
C VAL A 105 -10.49 -2.46 -11.67
N MET A 106 -11.39 -3.33 -12.13
CA MET A 106 -11.64 -3.48 -13.54
C MET A 106 -12.30 -2.20 -14.11
N PRO A 107 -12.04 -1.84 -15.36
CA PRO A 107 -12.56 -0.60 -15.96
C PRO A 107 -14.09 -0.46 -15.92
N ASP A 108 -14.82 -1.57 -15.87
CA ASP A 108 -16.27 -1.62 -15.77
C ASP A 108 -16.78 -1.64 -14.32
N PHE A 109 -15.88 -1.59 -13.34
CA PHE A 109 -16.16 -1.63 -11.91
C PHE A 109 -16.90 -2.88 -11.41
N LYS A 110 -16.91 -3.98 -12.18
CA LYS A 110 -17.62 -5.21 -11.81
C LYS A 110 -16.78 -6.23 -11.07
N ALA A 111 -15.48 -6.04 -11.05
CA ALA A 111 -14.57 -6.96 -10.38
C ALA A 111 -13.33 -6.21 -9.85
N LEU A 112 -12.75 -6.78 -8.83
CA LEU A 112 -11.53 -6.31 -8.19
C LEU A 112 -10.39 -7.27 -8.53
N ARG A 113 -9.23 -6.74 -8.88
CA ARG A 113 -7.99 -7.53 -8.91
C ARG A 113 -7.52 -7.75 -7.48
N TYR A 114 -7.44 -9.00 -7.10
CA TYR A 114 -6.85 -9.37 -5.80
C TYR A 114 -5.36 -9.08 -5.79
N ILE A 115 -4.66 -9.49 -6.86
CA ILE A 115 -3.25 -9.22 -7.11
C ILE A 115 -3.15 -8.43 -8.42
N THR A 116 -2.44 -7.32 -8.38
CA THR A 116 -2.10 -6.50 -9.55
C THR A 116 -0.61 -6.65 -9.84
N CYS A 117 -0.28 -6.97 -11.10
CA CYS A 117 1.11 -7.06 -11.56
C CYS A 117 1.40 -6.00 -12.62
N PRO A 118 2.61 -5.43 -12.65
CA PRO A 118 3.03 -4.60 -13.78
C PRO A 118 2.94 -5.38 -15.10
N ASN A 119 2.43 -4.72 -16.13
CA ASN A 119 2.22 -5.34 -17.46
C ASN A 119 1.35 -6.60 -17.46
N GLN A 120 0.41 -6.68 -16.57
CA GLN A 120 -0.53 -7.79 -16.48
C GLN A 120 -1.40 -7.88 -17.74
N VAL A 121 -1.26 -8.97 -18.50
CA VAL A 121 -1.99 -9.17 -19.77
C VAL A 121 -3.40 -9.72 -19.55
N VAL A 122 -3.54 -10.57 -18.54
CA VAL A 122 -4.80 -11.25 -18.23
C VAL A 122 -5.15 -11.04 -16.77
N SER A 123 -6.42 -10.71 -16.51
CA SER A 123 -6.98 -10.66 -15.16
C SER A 123 -8.20 -11.58 -15.10
N ASP A 124 -8.01 -12.74 -14.50
CA ASP A 124 -9.08 -13.70 -14.26
C ASP A 124 -8.91 -14.37 -12.89
N SER A 125 -9.75 -15.34 -12.58
CA SER A 125 -9.71 -16.06 -11.31
C SER A 125 -8.63 -17.15 -11.24
N GLN A 126 -7.81 -17.29 -12.28
CA GLN A 126 -6.73 -18.27 -12.32
C GLN A 126 -5.44 -17.70 -11.73
N ASN A 127 -4.56 -18.58 -11.30
CA ASN A 127 -3.22 -18.20 -10.88
C ASN A 127 -2.30 -18.16 -12.12
N HIS A 128 -2.01 -16.96 -12.59
CA HIS A 128 -1.07 -16.73 -13.68
C HIS A 128 0.28 -16.34 -13.12
N ARG A 129 1.20 -17.25 -13.11
CA ARG A 129 2.59 -16.98 -12.72
C ARG A 129 3.36 -16.41 -13.92
N PRO A 130 3.47 -15.09 -14.10
CA PRO A 130 4.06 -14.49 -15.30
C PRO A 130 5.60 -14.56 -15.29
N GLY A 131 6.16 -15.76 -15.13
CA GLY A 131 7.60 -15.99 -15.04
C GLY A 131 8.24 -15.56 -13.73
N ILE A 132 7.42 -15.27 -12.71
CA ILE A 132 7.83 -14.95 -11.34
C ILE A 132 6.91 -15.67 -10.35
N ASP A 133 7.34 -15.75 -9.11
CA ASP A 133 6.57 -16.47 -8.08
C ASP A 133 5.52 -15.55 -7.43
N ASN A 134 4.43 -15.33 -8.13
CA ASN A 134 3.21 -14.72 -7.58
C ASN A 134 2.20 -15.82 -7.22
N GLY A 135 1.67 -15.77 -6.01
CA GLY A 135 0.64 -16.70 -5.56
C GLY A 135 -0.77 -16.13 -5.68
N GLY A 136 -1.75 -17.03 -5.77
CA GLY A 136 -3.16 -16.68 -5.70
C GLY A 136 -3.80 -16.18 -7.01
N PRO A 137 -5.11 -15.92 -6.98
CA PRO A 137 -5.85 -15.45 -8.15
C PRO A 137 -5.61 -13.96 -8.40
N PHE A 138 -5.57 -13.57 -9.68
CA PHE A 138 -5.45 -12.16 -10.05
C PHE A 138 -6.76 -11.39 -9.93
N LEU A 139 -7.89 -12.07 -9.96
CA LEU A 139 -9.18 -11.41 -9.94
C LEU A 139 -10.11 -12.02 -8.90
N ALA A 140 -10.70 -11.19 -8.07
CA ALA A 140 -11.81 -11.54 -7.21
C ALA A 140 -13.11 -11.11 -7.87
N MET A 141 -13.84 -12.08 -8.44
CA MET A 141 -15.00 -11.79 -9.28
C MET A 141 -16.32 -11.68 -8.52
N ASN A 142 -16.36 -12.22 -7.31
CA ASN A 142 -17.61 -12.29 -6.57
C ASN A 142 -17.64 -11.25 -5.45
N PRO A 143 -18.54 -10.23 -5.53
CA PRO A 143 -18.68 -9.24 -4.48
C PRO A 143 -19.16 -9.81 -3.15
N PHE A 144 -19.70 -11.03 -3.15
CA PHE A 144 -20.15 -11.74 -1.95
C PHE A 144 -19.11 -12.70 -1.37
N SER A 145 -17.95 -12.87 -2.02
CA SER A 145 -16.87 -13.64 -1.44
C SER A 145 -16.22 -12.84 -0.32
N SER A 146 -16.10 -13.44 0.87
CA SER A 146 -15.48 -12.80 2.05
C SER A 146 -13.94 -12.75 1.91
N ARG A 147 -13.43 -12.10 0.88
CA ARG A 147 -12.00 -11.87 0.73
C ARG A 147 -11.62 -10.50 1.27
N CYS A 148 -10.51 -10.43 1.98
CA CYS A 148 -10.03 -9.21 2.63
C CYS A 148 -9.94 -8.02 1.68
N CYS A 149 -9.40 -8.21 0.47
CA CYS A 149 -9.22 -7.14 -0.51
C CYS A 149 -10.53 -6.47 -0.93
N GLN A 150 -11.65 -7.19 -0.99
CA GLN A 150 -12.94 -6.61 -1.34
C GLN A 150 -13.47 -5.66 -0.25
N HIS A 151 -13.21 -5.99 1.01
CA HIS A 151 -13.57 -5.11 2.13
C HIS A 151 -12.59 -3.95 2.25
N ASN A 152 -11.30 -4.22 2.21
CA ASN A 152 -10.28 -3.19 2.41
C ASN A 152 -10.26 -2.16 1.28
N HIS A 153 -10.49 -2.57 0.03
CA HIS A 153 -10.56 -1.64 -1.09
C HIS A 153 -11.55 -0.49 -0.84
N ALA A 154 -12.68 -0.78 -0.23
CA ALA A 154 -13.69 0.25 0.05
C ALA A 154 -13.22 1.34 1.03
N GLN A 155 -12.11 1.13 1.74
CA GLN A 155 -11.56 2.07 2.70
C GLN A 155 -10.54 3.05 2.08
N GLY A 156 -10.01 2.73 0.89
CA GLY A 156 -8.92 3.51 0.31
C GLY A 156 -9.27 4.97 0.02
N TRP A 157 -10.34 5.22 -0.73
CA TRP A 157 -10.78 6.60 -0.97
C TRP A 157 -11.24 7.33 0.30
N PRO A 158 -11.99 6.72 1.23
CA PRO A 158 -12.26 7.33 2.53
C PRO A 158 -10.99 7.77 3.26
N TYR A 159 -9.97 6.94 3.38
CA TYR A 159 -8.70 7.31 4.01
C TYR A 159 -8.06 8.52 3.31
N TYR A 160 -7.90 8.44 1.99
CA TYR A 160 -7.29 9.51 1.22
C TYR A 160 -8.04 10.85 1.37
N ILE A 161 -9.37 10.83 1.32
CA ILE A 161 -10.19 12.04 1.40
C ILE A 161 -10.17 12.66 2.81
N GLU A 162 -10.17 11.84 3.86
CA GLU A 162 -10.10 12.30 5.26
C GLU A 162 -8.81 13.08 5.54
N ASN A 163 -7.76 12.80 4.79
CA ASN A 163 -6.42 13.35 4.99
C ASN A 163 -5.97 14.35 3.90
N LEU A 164 -6.89 14.85 3.09
CA LEU A 164 -6.58 15.88 2.07
C LEU A 164 -6.18 17.24 2.67
N MET A 165 -6.56 17.52 3.90
CA MET A 165 -6.26 18.79 4.55
C MET A 165 -5.90 18.58 6.02
N TYR A 166 -4.85 19.25 6.45
CA TYR A 166 -4.39 19.25 7.84
C TYR A 166 -4.36 20.67 8.40
N ALA A 167 -4.69 20.81 9.67
CA ALA A 167 -4.41 22.01 10.42
C ALA A 167 -2.92 22.05 10.80
N THR A 168 -2.30 23.21 10.64
CA THR A 168 -0.90 23.42 11.05
C THR A 168 -0.83 24.09 12.44
N PRO A 169 0.28 23.97 13.17
CA PRO A 169 0.42 24.54 14.52
C PRO A 169 0.25 26.08 14.58
N ASP A 170 0.45 26.75 13.47
CA ASP A 170 0.29 28.21 13.32
C ASP A 170 -1.12 28.66 12.91
N ASN A 171 -2.10 27.77 13.05
CA ASN A 171 -3.50 27.95 12.63
C ASN A 171 -3.67 28.11 11.10
N GLY A 172 -2.74 27.62 10.32
CA GLY A 172 -2.85 27.50 8.88
C GLY A 172 -3.49 26.17 8.46
N LEU A 173 -3.53 25.98 7.13
CA LEU A 173 -3.94 24.74 6.49
C LEU A 173 -2.84 24.24 5.56
N ALA A 174 -2.61 22.94 5.57
CA ALA A 174 -1.81 22.22 4.58
C ALA A 174 -2.72 21.28 3.78
N ALA A 175 -2.55 21.23 2.45
CA ALA A 175 -3.30 20.38 1.52
C ALA A 175 -2.33 19.69 0.59
#